data_8acf4d2cf40323dcebd37a4519f5fb22
#
_entry.id   8acf4d2cf40323dcebd37a4519f5fb22
#
_cell.length_a   1.000
_cell.length_b   1.000
_cell.length_c   1.000
_cell.angle_alpha   90.00
_cell.angle_beta   90.00
_cell.angle_gamma   90.00
#
_symmetry.space_group_name_H-M   'P 1'
#
loop_
_entity.id
_entity.type
_entity.pdbx_description
1 polymer ?
#
loop_
_entity_poly.entity_id
_entity_poly.type
_entity_poly.pdbx_seq_one_letter_code
_entity_poly.pdbx_strand_id
1 'polypeptide(L)'
;DLSHKNHYVVGLGLCMLGSICSAEMARDVAGEVEGLLSHGNSYVRKKAALTATRVIKKVPELCEGFVDAAEALLSDRHHGVLLAACTLATEMCEKDAEVQTRMRSQVPQLCKVLKSLIYAGKSAEHDIAGHADPFLQVAILRLLRVLGRGDADASDAMSDILAQIASNTDGSKNAGNAILYEAVETIIAIEAVGGLRVLAVNILGRFL
;
A
#
# COMPACT_ATOMS: atom_id res chain seq x y z
N ASP A 1 -12.54 -21.17 -13.53
CA ASP A 1 -12.51 -21.22 -12.05
C ASP A 1 -12.72 -19.86 -11.39
N LEU A 2 -12.46 -18.74 -12.07
CA LEU A 2 -12.65 -17.39 -11.51
C LEU A 2 -14.12 -17.03 -11.29
N SER A 3 -15.03 -17.66 -11.98
CA SER A 3 -16.50 -17.46 -11.84
C SER A 3 -17.17 -18.52 -10.94
N HIS A 4 -16.39 -19.30 -10.17
CA HIS A 4 -16.94 -20.37 -9.35
C HIS A 4 -17.72 -19.81 -8.14
N LYS A 5 -18.80 -20.49 -7.72
CA LYS A 5 -19.67 -20.07 -6.60
C LYS A 5 -18.93 -20.07 -5.24
N ASN A 6 -17.93 -20.89 -5.07
CA ASN A 6 -17.13 -20.98 -3.85
C ASN A 6 -15.92 -20.02 -3.96
N HIS A 7 -15.87 -19.02 -3.07
CA HIS A 7 -14.80 -18.01 -3.07
C HIS A 7 -13.41 -18.59 -2.78
N TYR A 8 -13.29 -19.72 -2.11
CA TYR A 8 -12.00 -20.39 -1.91
C TYR A 8 -11.45 -20.96 -3.22
N VAL A 9 -12.33 -21.47 -4.09
CA VAL A 9 -11.94 -21.93 -5.44
C VAL A 9 -11.49 -20.74 -6.29
N VAL A 10 -12.26 -19.63 -6.27
CA VAL A 10 -11.86 -18.39 -6.94
C VAL A 10 -10.50 -17.90 -6.43
N GLY A 11 -10.32 -17.87 -5.11
CA GLY A 11 -9.05 -17.44 -4.51
C GLY A 11 -7.87 -18.34 -4.85
N LEU A 12 -8.10 -19.66 -5.00
CA LEU A 12 -7.07 -20.60 -5.46
C LEU A 12 -6.73 -20.34 -6.93
N GLY A 13 -7.74 -20.15 -7.79
CA GLY A 13 -7.54 -19.78 -9.19
C GLY A 13 -6.71 -18.50 -9.34
N LEU A 14 -7.04 -17.46 -8.55
CA LEU A 14 -6.26 -16.20 -8.50
C LEU A 14 -4.81 -16.43 -8.05
N CYS A 15 -4.58 -17.24 -7.03
CA CYS A 15 -3.22 -17.57 -6.58
C CYS A 15 -2.42 -18.29 -7.67
N MET A 16 -3.04 -19.24 -8.36
CA MET A 16 -2.41 -19.97 -9.47
C MET A 16 -2.05 -19.02 -10.62
N LEU A 17 -3.00 -18.15 -11.02
CA LEU A 17 -2.73 -17.12 -12.02
C LEU A 17 -1.54 -16.24 -11.63
N GLY A 18 -1.54 -15.69 -10.42
CA GLY A 18 -0.44 -14.86 -9.95
C GLY A 18 0.93 -15.56 -9.93
N SER A 19 0.95 -16.90 -9.86
CA SER A 19 2.19 -17.69 -9.80
C SER A 19 2.72 -18.09 -11.18
N ILE A 20 1.83 -18.50 -12.11
CA ILE A 20 2.23 -19.10 -13.38
C ILE A 20 1.91 -18.26 -14.63
N CYS A 21 1.25 -17.10 -14.45
CA CYS A 21 0.76 -16.28 -15.54
C CYS A 21 1.87 -15.87 -16.52
N SER A 22 1.72 -16.20 -17.80
CA SER A 22 2.51 -15.64 -18.89
C SER A 22 1.98 -14.24 -19.27
N ALA A 23 2.72 -13.48 -20.07
CA ALA A 23 2.25 -12.18 -20.57
C ALA A 23 0.99 -12.30 -21.44
N GLU A 24 0.86 -13.36 -22.21
CA GLU A 24 -0.33 -13.65 -23.01
C GLU A 24 -1.54 -13.94 -22.11
N MET A 25 -1.40 -14.88 -21.18
CA MET A 25 -2.45 -15.17 -20.19
C MET A 25 -2.84 -13.93 -19.37
N ALA A 26 -1.87 -13.06 -19.04
CA ALA A 26 -2.14 -11.82 -18.31
C ALA A 26 -3.08 -10.89 -19.08
N ARG A 27 -2.88 -10.75 -20.39
CA ARG A 27 -3.76 -9.95 -21.25
C ARG A 27 -5.16 -10.56 -21.36
N ASP A 28 -5.23 -11.89 -21.49
CA ASP A 28 -6.50 -12.59 -21.63
C ASP A 28 -7.38 -12.50 -20.38
N VAL A 29 -6.77 -12.53 -19.18
CA VAL A 29 -7.51 -12.58 -17.90
C VAL A 29 -7.62 -11.23 -17.20
N ALA A 30 -7.03 -10.17 -17.74
CA ALA A 30 -6.96 -8.87 -17.07
C ALA A 30 -8.35 -8.33 -16.67
N GLY A 31 -9.34 -8.44 -17.57
CA GLY A 31 -10.71 -7.98 -17.31
C GLY A 31 -11.41 -8.78 -16.21
N GLU A 32 -11.22 -10.11 -16.16
CA GLU A 32 -11.79 -10.92 -15.07
C GLU A 32 -11.14 -10.59 -13.72
N VAL A 33 -9.81 -10.40 -13.69
CA VAL A 33 -9.11 -10.03 -12.47
C VAL A 33 -9.52 -8.64 -12.01
N GLU A 34 -9.68 -7.68 -12.91
CA GLU A 34 -10.18 -6.33 -12.62
C GLU A 34 -11.58 -6.39 -12.01
N GLY A 35 -12.51 -7.09 -12.62
CA GLY A 35 -13.88 -7.25 -12.10
C GLY A 35 -13.92 -7.85 -10.69
N LEU A 36 -12.97 -8.75 -10.35
CA LEU A 36 -12.86 -9.36 -9.02
C LEU A 36 -12.32 -8.41 -7.94
N LEU A 37 -11.71 -7.29 -8.30
CA LEU A 37 -11.32 -6.24 -7.34
C LEU A 37 -12.53 -5.59 -6.66
N SER A 38 -13.69 -5.60 -7.32
CA SER A 38 -14.96 -5.08 -6.79
C SER A 38 -15.86 -6.16 -6.17
N HIS A 39 -15.37 -7.39 -6.01
CA HIS A 39 -16.15 -8.52 -5.52
C HIS A 39 -16.65 -8.31 -4.08
N GLY A 40 -17.87 -8.73 -3.75
CA GLY A 40 -18.47 -8.56 -2.42
C GLY A 40 -17.70 -9.20 -1.26
N ASN A 41 -16.96 -10.29 -1.51
CA ASN A 41 -16.15 -10.98 -0.51
C ASN A 41 -14.74 -10.40 -0.42
N SER A 42 -14.32 -9.96 0.77
CA SER A 42 -13.01 -9.34 1.02
C SER A 42 -11.82 -10.29 0.75
N TYR A 43 -11.99 -11.58 0.97
CA TYR A 43 -10.96 -12.57 0.64
C TYR A 43 -10.67 -12.59 -0.87
N VAL A 44 -11.72 -12.54 -1.71
CA VAL A 44 -11.57 -12.49 -3.17
C VAL A 44 -10.92 -11.17 -3.60
N ARG A 45 -11.41 -10.02 -3.09
CA ARG A 45 -10.79 -8.72 -3.41
C ARG A 45 -9.30 -8.69 -3.08
N LYS A 46 -8.92 -9.19 -1.89
CA LYS A 46 -7.51 -9.30 -1.50
C LYS A 46 -6.69 -10.14 -2.47
N LYS A 47 -7.20 -11.31 -2.85
CA LYS A 47 -6.52 -12.22 -3.79
C LYS A 47 -6.43 -11.61 -5.19
N ALA A 48 -7.50 -10.95 -5.65
CA ALA A 48 -7.52 -10.25 -6.93
C ALA A 48 -6.47 -9.12 -6.98
N ALA A 49 -6.35 -8.30 -5.93
CA ALA A 49 -5.35 -7.23 -5.86
C ALA A 49 -3.91 -7.77 -5.92
N LEU A 50 -3.61 -8.86 -5.20
CA LEU A 50 -2.30 -9.50 -5.27
C LEU A 50 -2.01 -10.12 -6.64
N THR A 51 -3.03 -10.66 -7.31
CA THR A 51 -2.91 -11.19 -8.67
C THR A 51 -2.73 -10.07 -9.67
N ALA A 52 -3.50 -8.98 -9.58
CA ALA A 52 -3.35 -7.78 -10.40
C ALA A 52 -1.93 -7.20 -10.32
N THR A 53 -1.33 -7.16 -9.11
CA THR A 53 0.07 -6.77 -8.93
C THR A 53 1.02 -7.63 -9.78
N ARG A 54 0.77 -8.94 -9.86
CA ARG A 54 1.59 -9.85 -10.67
C ARG A 54 1.34 -9.70 -12.16
N VAL A 55 0.10 -9.46 -12.55
CA VAL A 55 -0.30 -9.17 -13.94
C VAL A 55 0.41 -7.91 -14.43
N ILE A 56 0.36 -6.82 -13.68
CA ILE A 56 1.00 -5.54 -14.03
C ILE A 56 2.53 -5.66 -14.07
N LYS A 57 3.14 -6.43 -13.16
CA LYS A 57 4.58 -6.74 -13.24
C LYS A 57 4.98 -7.41 -14.56
N LYS A 58 4.13 -8.25 -15.11
CA LYS A 58 4.36 -8.96 -16.36
C LYS A 58 4.05 -8.11 -17.59
N VAL A 59 2.97 -7.31 -17.51
CA VAL A 59 2.41 -6.55 -18.62
C VAL A 59 2.05 -5.14 -18.12
N PRO A 60 3.04 -4.22 -18.01
CA PRO A 60 2.82 -2.89 -17.47
C PRO A 60 1.78 -2.05 -18.21
N GLU A 61 1.60 -2.28 -19.51
CA GLU A 61 0.61 -1.62 -20.35
C GLU A 61 -0.85 -1.85 -19.94
N LEU A 62 -1.12 -2.84 -19.08
CA LEU A 62 -2.44 -3.07 -18.50
C LEU A 62 -2.75 -2.17 -17.30
N CYS A 63 -1.79 -1.38 -16.85
CA CYS A 63 -1.89 -0.58 -15.63
C CYS A 63 -3.13 0.32 -15.59
N GLU A 64 -3.41 1.04 -16.69
CA GLU A 64 -4.53 1.97 -16.81
C GLU A 64 -5.88 1.31 -16.52
N GLY A 65 -6.09 0.08 -16.99
CA GLY A 65 -7.34 -0.65 -16.78
C GLY A 65 -7.64 -0.99 -15.32
N PHE A 66 -6.65 -0.95 -14.44
CA PHE A 66 -6.82 -1.27 -13.01
C PHE A 66 -6.95 -0.04 -12.10
N VAL A 67 -6.78 1.18 -12.62
CA VAL A 67 -6.65 2.40 -11.80
C VAL A 67 -7.89 2.66 -10.97
N ASP A 68 -9.08 2.67 -11.56
CA ASP A 68 -10.34 2.97 -10.86
C ASP A 68 -10.61 1.97 -9.74
N ALA A 69 -10.40 0.68 -10.02
CA ALA A 69 -10.60 -0.38 -9.04
C ALA A 69 -9.55 -0.31 -7.90
N ALA A 70 -8.30 0.02 -8.22
CA ALA A 70 -7.24 0.18 -7.23
C ALA A 70 -7.50 1.38 -6.30
N GLU A 71 -7.94 2.52 -6.84
CA GLU A 71 -8.36 3.69 -6.05
C GLU A 71 -9.49 3.35 -5.08
N ALA A 72 -10.52 2.62 -5.55
CA ALA A 72 -11.63 2.19 -4.70
C ALA A 72 -11.16 1.28 -3.55
N LEU A 73 -10.21 0.38 -3.81
CA LEU A 73 -9.65 -0.52 -2.80
C LEU A 73 -8.82 0.20 -1.72
N LEU A 74 -8.23 1.36 -2.02
CA LEU A 74 -7.49 2.17 -1.02
C LEU A 74 -8.41 2.76 0.07
N SER A 75 -9.73 2.64 -0.10
CA SER A 75 -10.74 3.00 0.91
C SER A 75 -11.44 1.78 1.54
N ASP A 76 -10.95 0.56 1.32
CA ASP A 76 -11.55 -0.66 1.87
C ASP A 76 -11.42 -0.70 3.40
N ARG A 77 -12.44 -1.26 4.06
CA ARG A 77 -12.48 -1.38 5.54
C ARG A 77 -11.63 -2.53 6.06
N HIS A 78 -11.38 -3.54 5.23
CA HIS A 78 -10.59 -4.72 5.61
C HIS A 78 -9.11 -4.46 5.44
N HIS A 79 -8.35 -4.48 6.51
CA HIS A 79 -6.90 -4.23 6.53
C HIS A 79 -6.14 -5.11 5.53
N GLY A 80 -6.49 -6.40 5.42
CA GLY A 80 -5.86 -7.30 4.45
C GLY A 80 -6.12 -6.93 2.98
N VAL A 81 -7.28 -6.33 2.67
CA VAL A 81 -7.58 -5.79 1.33
C VAL A 81 -6.78 -4.51 1.10
N LEU A 82 -6.81 -3.60 2.07
CA LEU A 82 -6.11 -2.32 2.00
C LEU A 82 -4.59 -2.53 1.86
N LEU A 83 -4.01 -3.51 2.58
CA LEU A 83 -2.60 -3.90 2.42
C LEU A 83 -2.28 -4.35 0.98
N ALA A 84 -3.14 -5.20 0.41
CA ALA A 84 -2.99 -5.64 -0.98
C ALA A 84 -3.18 -4.49 -1.98
N ALA A 85 -4.13 -3.57 -1.71
CA ALA A 85 -4.36 -2.37 -2.50
C ALA A 85 -3.16 -1.43 -2.49
N CYS A 86 -2.54 -1.19 -1.33
CA CYS A 86 -1.31 -0.40 -1.24
C CYS A 86 -0.17 -1.04 -2.06
N THR A 87 -0.06 -2.37 -2.02
CA THR A 87 0.95 -3.10 -2.82
C THR A 87 0.69 -2.95 -4.32
N LEU A 88 -0.57 -3.08 -4.74
CA LEU A 88 -0.99 -2.89 -6.13
C LEU A 88 -0.72 -1.46 -6.60
N ALA A 89 -1.18 -0.46 -5.85
CA ALA A 89 -1.01 0.95 -6.18
C ALA A 89 0.49 1.35 -6.25
N THR A 90 1.31 0.84 -5.33
CA THR A 90 2.77 1.06 -5.36
C THR A 90 3.38 0.55 -6.67
N GLU A 91 3.06 -0.70 -7.06
CA GLU A 91 3.56 -1.28 -8.31
C GLU A 91 3.10 -0.49 -9.53
N MET A 92 1.82 -0.07 -9.56
CA MET A 92 1.27 0.73 -10.65
C MET A 92 1.99 2.07 -10.79
N CYS A 93 2.16 2.80 -9.69
CA CYS A 93 2.83 4.10 -9.67
C CYS A 93 4.33 4.02 -10.03
N GLU A 94 4.99 2.88 -9.75
CA GLU A 94 6.38 2.66 -10.15
C GLU A 94 6.54 2.34 -11.65
N LYS A 95 5.47 1.90 -12.31
CA LYS A 95 5.48 1.55 -13.73
C LYS A 95 4.98 2.67 -14.63
N ASP A 96 4.10 3.54 -14.11
CA ASP A 96 3.40 4.55 -14.87
C ASP A 96 3.33 5.88 -14.12
N ALA A 97 3.94 6.92 -14.70
CA ALA A 97 4.00 8.26 -14.11
C ALA A 97 2.65 9.00 -14.16
N GLU A 98 1.80 8.69 -15.13
CA GLU A 98 0.46 9.27 -15.23
C GLU A 98 -0.44 8.71 -14.13
N VAL A 99 -0.38 7.40 -13.91
CA VAL A 99 -1.04 6.72 -12.79
C VAL A 99 -0.54 7.26 -11.45
N GLN A 100 0.78 7.44 -11.29
CA GLN A 100 1.34 8.04 -10.08
C GLN A 100 0.75 9.43 -9.82
N THR A 101 0.69 10.28 -10.85
CA THR A 101 0.13 11.64 -10.74
C THR A 101 -1.35 11.61 -10.34
N ARG A 102 -2.13 10.73 -10.93
CA ARG A 102 -3.54 10.53 -10.58
C ARG A 102 -3.72 10.05 -9.13
N MET A 103 -2.94 9.06 -8.71
CA MET A 103 -3.00 8.46 -7.37
C MET A 103 -2.58 9.42 -6.24
N ARG A 104 -1.92 10.54 -6.53
CA ARG A 104 -1.61 11.59 -5.53
C ARG A 104 -2.85 12.13 -4.82
N SER A 105 -4.00 12.10 -5.48
CA SER A 105 -5.30 12.44 -4.88
C SER A 105 -5.64 11.57 -3.65
N GLN A 106 -5.03 10.39 -3.51
CA GLN A 106 -5.26 9.46 -2.40
C GLN A 106 -4.39 9.77 -1.16
N VAL A 107 -3.40 10.66 -1.26
CA VAL A 107 -2.50 10.99 -0.14
C VAL A 107 -3.24 11.40 1.13
N PRO A 108 -4.23 12.31 1.11
CA PRO A 108 -4.97 12.69 2.32
C PRO A 108 -5.70 11.51 2.97
N GLN A 109 -6.29 10.61 2.17
CA GLN A 109 -6.97 9.42 2.67
C GLN A 109 -5.99 8.44 3.33
N LEU A 110 -4.84 8.20 2.72
CA LEU A 110 -3.79 7.34 3.27
C LEU A 110 -3.23 7.90 4.59
N CYS A 111 -3.00 9.21 4.66
CA CYS A 111 -2.60 9.90 5.90
C CYS A 111 -3.66 9.75 7.00
N LYS A 112 -4.95 9.84 6.66
CA LYS A 112 -6.06 9.62 7.59
C LYS A 112 -6.08 8.19 8.13
N VAL A 113 -5.86 7.18 7.27
CA VAL A 113 -5.77 5.77 7.70
C VAL A 113 -4.57 5.58 8.64
N LEU A 114 -3.38 6.07 8.30
CA LEU A 114 -2.22 6.03 9.19
C LEU A 114 -2.51 6.66 10.54
N LYS A 115 -3.11 7.84 10.54
CA LYS A 115 -3.51 8.52 11.77
C LYS A 115 -4.47 7.68 12.62
N SER A 116 -5.43 7.01 11.99
CA SER A 116 -6.34 6.12 12.72
C SER A 116 -5.62 4.91 13.33
N LEU A 117 -4.65 4.32 12.63
CA LEU A 117 -3.86 3.20 13.16
C LEU A 117 -2.99 3.60 14.37
N ILE A 118 -2.46 4.82 14.38
CA ILE A 118 -1.63 5.32 15.48
C ILE A 118 -2.45 5.64 16.73
N TYR A 119 -3.66 6.21 16.56
CA TYR A 119 -4.46 6.76 17.66
C TYR A 119 -5.65 5.90 18.07
N ALA A 120 -6.20 5.05 17.21
CA ALA A 120 -7.45 4.34 17.45
C ALA A 120 -7.35 3.16 18.45
N GLY A 121 -6.21 2.96 19.08
CA GLY A 121 -6.03 1.86 20.03
C GLY A 121 -6.01 0.48 19.34
N LYS A 122 -5.58 -0.49 20.08
CA LYS A 122 -5.29 -1.86 19.65
C LYS A 122 -6.47 -2.53 18.95
N SER A 123 -6.39 -2.77 17.66
CA SER A 123 -7.13 -3.84 17.02
C SER A 123 -6.43 -5.15 17.38
N ALA A 124 -6.96 -5.88 18.34
CA ALA A 124 -6.33 -7.10 18.88
C ALA A 124 -5.97 -8.12 17.79
N GLU A 125 -6.69 -8.09 16.67
CA GLU A 125 -6.50 -8.99 15.53
C GLU A 125 -5.21 -8.71 14.73
N HIS A 126 -4.79 -7.45 14.68
CA HIS A 126 -3.65 -7.00 13.86
C HIS A 126 -2.54 -6.34 14.67
N ASP A 127 -2.67 -6.31 16.02
CA ASP A 127 -1.65 -5.75 16.90
C ASP A 127 -0.43 -6.68 16.98
N ILE A 128 0.75 -6.11 16.74
CA ILE A 128 2.03 -6.82 16.91
C ILE A 128 2.93 -5.98 17.81
N ALA A 129 3.23 -6.53 18.97
CA ALA A 129 4.15 -5.94 19.94
C ALA A 129 3.76 -4.52 20.40
N GLY A 130 2.45 -4.22 20.44
CA GLY A 130 1.91 -2.92 20.84
C GLY A 130 1.75 -1.91 19.70
N HIS A 131 2.02 -2.30 18.46
CA HIS A 131 1.79 -1.49 17.25
C HIS A 131 0.58 -2.03 16.48
N ALA A 132 -0.37 -1.15 16.18
CA ALA A 132 -1.56 -1.51 15.40
C ALA A 132 -1.19 -1.75 13.94
N ASP A 133 -1.36 -2.97 13.47
CA ASP A 133 -1.12 -3.41 12.09
C ASP A 133 0.17 -2.82 11.46
N PRO A 134 1.36 -3.20 11.95
CA PRO A 134 2.62 -2.63 11.45
C PRO A 134 2.86 -2.95 9.96
N PHE A 135 2.33 -4.05 9.45
CA PHE A 135 2.45 -4.38 8.02
C PHE A 135 1.68 -3.40 7.13
N LEU A 136 0.47 -3.02 7.55
CA LEU A 136 -0.32 -2.03 6.84
C LEU A 136 0.33 -0.65 6.94
N GLN A 137 0.84 -0.24 8.11
CA GLN A 137 1.56 1.02 8.27
C GLN A 137 2.76 1.10 7.32
N VAL A 138 3.59 0.06 7.26
CA VAL A 138 4.73 -0.01 6.34
C VAL A 138 4.29 0.06 4.88
N ALA A 139 3.22 -0.65 4.48
CA ALA A 139 2.73 -0.62 3.10
C ALA A 139 2.21 0.77 2.70
N ILE A 140 1.49 1.46 3.60
CA ILE A 140 1.02 2.82 3.36
C ILE A 140 2.20 3.78 3.25
N LEU A 141 3.19 3.69 4.13
CA LEU A 141 4.40 4.53 4.08
C LEU A 141 5.16 4.36 2.77
N ARG A 142 5.28 3.13 2.26
CA ARG A 142 5.88 2.84 0.95
C ARG A 142 5.13 3.51 -0.19
N LEU A 143 3.81 3.40 -0.19
CA LEU A 143 2.98 4.06 -1.20
C LEU A 143 3.12 5.58 -1.11
N LEU A 144 3.06 6.17 0.10
CA LEU A 144 3.26 7.60 0.31
C LEU A 144 4.64 8.07 -0.17
N ARG A 145 5.70 7.27 0.03
CA ARG A 145 7.03 7.55 -0.50
C ARG A 145 7.03 7.68 -2.02
N VAL A 146 6.36 6.77 -2.71
CA VAL A 146 6.27 6.82 -4.18
C VAL A 146 5.47 8.04 -4.62
N LEU A 147 4.32 8.32 -3.99
CA LEU A 147 3.43 9.43 -4.34
C LEU A 147 4.04 10.81 -4.05
N GLY A 148 4.84 10.93 -2.97
CA GLY A 148 5.46 12.20 -2.56
C GLY A 148 6.72 12.57 -3.34
N ARG A 149 7.31 11.66 -4.12
CA ARG A 149 8.51 11.97 -4.90
C ARG A 149 8.23 13.03 -5.96
N GLY A 150 9.01 14.14 -5.91
CA GLY A 150 8.92 15.22 -6.87
C GLY A 150 7.58 15.96 -6.86
N ASP A 151 6.89 15.97 -5.71
CA ASP A 151 5.62 16.68 -5.53
C ASP A 151 5.58 17.35 -4.15
N ALA A 152 5.63 18.69 -4.16
CA ALA A 152 5.69 19.48 -2.94
C ALA A 152 4.36 19.43 -2.16
N ASP A 153 3.23 19.46 -2.85
CA ASP A 153 1.89 19.46 -2.22
C ASP A 153 1.63 18.12 -1.53
N ALA A 154 1.95 17.00 -2.19
CA ALA A 154 1.85 15.68 -1.59
C ALA A 154 2.82 15.52 -0.40
N SER A 155 4.04 16.06 -0.52
CA SER A 155 5.05 16.03 0.55
C SER A 155 4.59 16.83 1.78
N ASP A 156 4.01 18.00 1.58
CA ASP A 156 3.47 18.84 2.65
C ASP A 156 2.29 18.15 3.35
N ALA A 157 1.35 17.59 2.57
CA ALA A 157 0.18 16.91 3.10
C ALA A 157 0.51 15.71 4.02
N MET A 158 1.67 15.05 3.83
CA MET A 158 2.08 13.92 4.67
C MET A 158 3.09 14.29 5.77
N SER A 159 3.63 15.51 5.78
CA SER A 159 4.70 15.93 6.72
C SER A 159 4.30 15.79 8.18
N ASP A 160 3.09 16.20 8.55
CA ASP A 160 2.61 16.12 9.93
C ASP A 160 2.50 14.68 10.44
N ILE A 161 1.95 13.77 9.63
CA ILE A 161 1.79 12.38 10.05
C ILE A 161 3.15 11.67 10.12
N LEU A 162 4.08 12.00 9.23
CA LEU A 162 5.45 11.46 9.27
C LEU A 162 6.20 11.94 10.52
N ALA A 163 6.05 13.20 10.92
CA ALA A 163 6.61 13.73 12.16
C ALA A 163 6.02 13.02 13.40
N GLN A 164 4.73 12.75 13.41
CA GLN A 164 4.06 12.03 14.49
C GLN A 164 4.54 10.57 14.59
N ILE A 165 4.65 9.86 13.48
CA ILE A 165 5.20 8.49 13.43
C ILE A 165 6.63 8.48 13.97
N ALA A 166 7.48 9.37 13.46
CA ALA A 166 8.87 9.45 13.83
C ALA A 166 9.10 9.76 15.32
N SER A 167 8.19 10.54 15.93
CA SER A 167 8.30 10.95 17.34
C SER A 167 7.65 9.96 18.31
N ASN A 168 6.54 9.30 17.92
CA ASN A 168 5.70 8.55 18.84
C ASN A 168 5.86 7.03 18.72
N THR A 169 6.54 6.52 17.69
CA THR A 169 6.71 5.08 17.51
C THR A 169 7.80 4.55 18.45
N ASP A 170 7.47 3.54 19.25
CA ASP A 170 8.44 2.85 20.09
C ASP A 170 9.32 1.92 19.25
N GLY A 171 10.61 2.25 19.15
CA GLY A 171 11.63 1.47 18.45
C GLY A 171 12.30 0.39 19.29
N SER A 172 11.77 0.03 20.46
CA SER A 172 12.35 -1.02 21.31
C SER A 172 12.19 -2.44 20.72
N LYS A 173 11.29 -2.61 19.76
CA LYS A 173 10.94 -3.88 19.12
C LYS A 173 10.97 -3.81 17.60
N ASN A 174 11.15 -4.96 16.95
CA ASN A 174 11.29 -5.07 15.49
C ASN A 174 10.12 -4.46 14.71
N ALA A 175 8.88 -4.56 15.20
CA ALA A 175 7.73 -3.96 14.56
C ALA A 175 7.82 -2.42 14.52
N GLY A 176 8.18 -1.80 15.64
CA GLY A 176 8.40 -0.35 15.70
C GLY A 176 9.60 0.08 14.86
N ASN A 177 10.68 -0.68 14.90
CA ASN A 177 11.85 -0.41 14.04
C ASN A 177 11.52 -0.47 12.55
N ALA A 178 10.68 -1.42 12.11
CA ALA A 178 10.25 -1.50 10.73
C ALA A 178 9.43 -0.28 10.29
N ILE A 179 8.52 0.20 11.15
CA ILE A 179 7.75 1.41 10.89
C ILE A 179 8.67 2.64 10.84
N LEU A 180 9.56 2.79 11.82
CA LEU A 180 10.51 3.92 11.86
C LEU A 180 11.45 3.92 10.66
N TYR A 181 11.97 2.78 10.26
CA TYR A 181 12.82 2.65 9.09
C TYR A 181 12.09 3.10 7.82
N GLU A 182 10.87 2.61 7.60
CA GLU A 182 10.08 2.98 6.43
C GLU A 182 9.66 4.47 6.45
N ALA A 183 9.39 5.02 7.64
CA ALA A 183 9.11 6.45 7.80
C ALA A 183 10.33 7.30 7.43
N VAL A 184 11.54 6.91 7.87
CA VAL A 184 12.80 7.58 7.51
C VAL A 184 13.04 7.52 6.01
N GLU A 185 12.89 6.36 5.39
CA GLU A 185 12.99 6.18 3.94
C GLU A 185 12.02 7.10 3.18
N THR A 186 10.80 7.26 3.71
CA THR A 186 9.80 8.16 3.13
C THR A 186 10.21 9.61 3.26
N ILE A 187 10.63 10.06 4.46
CA ILE A 187 11.06 11.44 4.74
C ILE A 187 12.26 11.85 3.86
N ILE A 188 13.19 10.93 3.63
CA ILE A 188 14.36 11.21 2.79
C ILE A 188 13.99 11.33 1.31
N ALA A 189 12.98 10.57 0.87
CA ALA A 189 12.59 10.50 -0.53
C ALA A 189 11.68 11.64 -1.01
N ILE A 190 11.00 12.33 -0.08
CA ILE A 190 10.05 13.43 -0.36
C ILE A 190 10.71 14.80 -0.22
N GLU A 191 9.99 15.85 -0.61
CA GLU A 191 10.42 17.24 -0.42
C GLU A 191 10.15 17.74 1.02
N ALA A 192 10.73 17.04 2.01
CA ALA A 192 10.53 17.32 3.42
C ALA A 192 11.20 18.61 3.86
N VAL A 193 10.51 19.37 4.74
CA VAL A 193 11.11 20.54 5.42
C VAL A 193 12.28 20.14 6.34
N GLY A 194 13.22 21.06 6.56
CA GLY A 194 14.48 20.77 7.25
C GLY A 194 14.34 20.10 8.63
N GLY A 195 13.35 20.50 9.43
CA GLY A 195 13.08 19.90 10.75
C GLY A 195 12.71 18.41 10.69
N LEU A 196 11.96 18.00 9.68
CA LEU A 196 11.58 16.60 9.49
C LEU A 196 12.78 15.73 9.06
N ARG A 197 13.67 16.29 8.22
CA ARG A 197 14.93 15.62 7.85
C ARG A 197 15.87 15.43 9.04
N VAL A 198 16.00 16.43 9.92
CA VAL A 198 16.79 16.31 11.15
C VAL A 198 16.25 15.19 12.04
N LEU A 199 14.94 15.09 12.16
CA LEU A 199 14.29 14.00 12.92
C LEU A 199 14.62 12.62 12.32
N ALA A 200 14.57 12.47 11.00
CA ALA A 200 14.94 11.25 10.30
C ALA A 200 16.41 10.85 10.55
N VAL A 201 17.34 11.81 10.48
CA VAL A 201 18.76 11.56 10.77
C VAL A 201 18.97 11.11 12.22
N ASN A 202 18.26 11.72 13.18
CA ASN A 202 18.34 11.33 14.59
C ASN A 202 17.81 9.88 14.81
N ILE A 203 16.81 9.45 14.07
CA ILE A 203 16.33 8.07 14.12
C ILE A 203 17.37 7.10 13.56
N LEU A 204 17.98 7.44 12.41
CA LEU A 204 19.07 6.64 11.84
C LEU A 204 20.23 6.46 12.81
N GLY A 205 20.60 7.50 13.56
CA GLY A 205 21.61 7.43 14.60
C GLY A 205 21.32 6.47 15.74
N ARG A 206 20.05 6.02 15.90
CA ARG A 206 19.68 4.99 16.89
C ARG A 206 19.80 3.56 16.35
N PHE A 207 19.84 3.41 15.02
CA PHE A 207 20.02 2.11 14.37
C PHE A 207 21.50 1.73 14.20
N LEU A 208 22.40 2.69 14.33
CA LEU A 208 23.86 2.52 14.30
C LEU A 208 24.44 2.26 15.69
#